data_62a2989e9c10302847ce484cbad7d432
#
_entry.id   62a2989e9c10302847ce484cbad7d432
#
_cell.length_a   1.000
_cell.length_b   1.000
_cell.length_c   1.000
_cell.angle_alpha   90.00
_cell.angle_beta   90.00
_cell.angle_gamma   90.00
#
_symmetry.space_group_name_H-M   'P 1'
#
loop_
_entity.id
_entity.type
_entity.pdbx_description
1 polymer ?
#
loop_
_entity_poly.entity_id
_entity_poly.type
_entity_poly.pdbx_seq_one_letter_code
_entity_poly.pdbx_strand_id
1 'polypeptide(L)'
;MKVLITGTSQGIGKAIAEHFLNHSHTVIGIDRQASGIIHENYTHYQCDVRDYKHLPDISDIEVLINNAGTQNEQDIDTNLKALIHITETYGIQEHIHSILNIGSASAHTGAEFPEYCASKGGVLAYTKNVAMRIAKYGATCNSLDPGGVLTPLRKWATPEEIAEWAYFLTMVNTFCTGQCILVDGGESINYNFVWKD
;
A
#
# COMPACT_ATOMS: atom_id res chain seq x y z
N MET A 1 12.38 12.72 1.71
CA MET A 1 10.93 12.89 1.85
C MET A 1 10.44 12.24 3.13
N LYS A 2 9.32 12.72 3.64
CA LYS A 2 8.63 12.18 4.82
C LYS A 2 7.51 11.24 4.35
N VAL A 3 7.66 9.97 4.64
CA VAL A 3 6.83 8.87 4.12
C VAL A 3 6.02 8.26 5.25
N LEU A 4 4.70 8.23 5.12
CA LEU A 4 3.81 7.52 6.04
C LEU A 4 3.39 6.19 5.41
N ILE A 5 3.60 5.10 6.14
CA ILE A 5 3.26 3.74 5.70
C ILE A 5 2.42 3.06 6.76
N THR A 6 1.31 2.45 6.37
CA THR A 6 0.50 1.64 7.28
C THR A 6 0.81 0.15 7.12
N GLY A 7 0.82 -0.62 8.23
CA GLY A 7 1.09 -2.06 8.23
C GLY A 7 2.57 -2.42 8.10
N THR A 8 3.45 -1.74 8.86
CA THR A 8 4.92 -1.81 8.70
C THR A 8 5.62 -2.88 9.54
N SER A 9 4.89 -3.64 10.36
CA SER A 9 5.55 -4.58 11.29
C SER A 9 5.98 -5.89 10.63
N GLN A 10 5.41 -6.23 9.46
CA GLN A 10 5.71 -7.46 8.73
C GLN A 10 5.39 -7.36 7.23
N GLY A 11 5.83 -8.37 6.46
CA GLY A 11 5.46 -8.58 5.05
C GLY A 11 5.80 -7.39 4.14
N ILE A 12 4.92 -7.09 3.20
CA ILE A 12 5.10 -6.05 2.18
C ILE A 12 5.36 -4.68 2.82
N GLY A 13 4.58 -4.28 3.82
CA GLY A 13 4.74 -2.96 4.44
C GLY A 13 6.07 -2.80 5.16
N LYS A 14 6.60 -3.86 5.78
CA LYS A 14 7.94 -3.84 6.37
C LYS A 14 9.01 -3.67 5.30
N ALA A 15 8.94 -4.47 4.22
CA ALA A 15 9.89 -4.38 3.11
C ALA A 15 9.88 -3.00 2.44
N ILE A 16 8.69 -2.40 2.24
CA ILE A 16 8.56 -1.03 1.74
C ILE A 16 9.25 -0.05 2.70
N ALA A 17 8.98 -0.13 4.00
CA ALA A 17 9.58 0.77 4.98
C ALA A 17 11.11 0.68 4.97
N GLU A 18 11.66 -0.54 4.99
CA GLU A 18 13.10 -0.78 4.92
C GLU A 18 13.71 -0.27 3.59
N HIS A 19 13.00 -0.45 2.47
CA HIS A 19 13.46 0.04 1.16
C HIS A 19 13.57 1.57 1.14
N PHE A 20 12.57 2.30 1.66
CA PHE A 20 12.62 3.76 1.76
C PHE A 20 13.70 4.26 2.73
N LEU A 21 13.91 3.59 3.86
CA LEU A 21 14.98 3.91 4.81
C LEU A 21 16.36 3.75 4.18
N ASN A 22 16.58 2.69 3.41
CA ASN A 22 17.82 2.45 2.67
C ASN A 22 18.10 3.52 1.60
N HIS A 23 17.06 4.25 1.16
CA HIS A 23 17.17 5.40 0.25
C HIS A 23 17.17 6.75 0.99
N SER A 24 17.49 6.76 2.29
CA SER A 24 17.64 7.97 3.12
C SER A 24 16.38 8.81 3.27
N HIS A 25 15.20 8.18 3.21
CA HIS A 25 13.93 8.84 3.53
C HIS A 25 13.63 8.74 5.03
N THR A 26 12.81 9.67 5.53
CA THR A 26 12.22 9.55 6.88
C THR A 26 10.92 8.77 6.78
N VAL A 27 10.80 7.68 7.51
CA VAL A 27 9.64 6.80 7.46
C VAL A 27 8.90 6.80 8.78
N ILE A 28 7.59 6.98 8.70
CA ILE A 28 6.67 6.83 9.81
C ILE A 28 5.81 5.60 9.54
N GLY A 29 5.86 4.64 10.45
CA GLY A 29 5.04 3.42 10.40
C GLY A 29 3.86 3.49 11.37
N ILE A 30 2.68 3.10 10.91
CA ILE A 30 1.52 2.82 11.77
C ILE A 30 1.17 1.34 11.64
N ASP A 31 1.18 0.61 12.74
CA ASP A 31 0.79 -0.79 12.80
C ASP A 31 0.21 -1.14 14.18
N ARG A 32 -0.73 -2.06 14.24
CA ARG A 32 -1.26 -2.57 15.50
C ARG A 32 -0.26 -3.42 16.30
N GLN A 33 0.77 -3.94 15.64
CA GLN A 33 1.85 -4.73 16.23
C GLN A 33 3.07 -3.84 16.47
N ALA A 34 3.91 -4.25 17.42
CA ALA A 34 5.21 -3.62 17.62
C ALA A 34 6.11 -3.83 16.39
N SER A 35 6.95 -2.86 16.10
CA SER A 35 7.90 -2.95 14.99
C SER A 35 9.20 -3.61 15.41
N GLY A 36 9.77 -4.41 14.49
CA GLY A 36 11.15 -4.89 14.58
C GLY A 36 12.15 -4.06 13.77
N ILE A 37 11.72 -2.94 13.14
CA ILE A 37 12.62 -2.06 12.40
C ILE A 37 13.36 -1.15 13.38
N ILE A 38 14.70 -1.18 13.32
CA ILE A 38 15.59 -0.34 14.12
C ILE A 38 16.39 0.53 13.15
N HIS A 39 16.03 1.81 13.04
CA HIS A 39 16.70 2.76 12.16
C HIS A 39 16.49 4.18 12.67
N GLU A 40 17.51 5.05 12.57
CA GLU A 40 17.46 6.44 13.09
C GLU A 40 16.38 7.31 12.43
N ASN A 41 16.07 7.06 11.16
CA ASN A 41 15.04 7.77 10.39
C ASN A 41 13.67 7.06 10.40
N TYR A 42 13.44 6.10 11.31
CA TYR A 42 12.18 5.39 11.45
C TYR A 42 11.48 5.74 12.77
N THR A 43 10.22 6.11 12.65
CA THR A 43 9.34 6.31 13.83
C THR A 43 8.16 5.34 13.71
N HIS A 44 7.87 4.61 14.78
CA HIS A 44 6.76 3.67 14.82
C HIS A 44 5.66 4.12 15.78
N TYR A 45 4.43 4.13 15.30
CA TYR A 45 3.24 4.29 16.13
C TYR A 45 2.46 2.98 16.19
N GLN A 46 2.40 2.39 17.37
CA GLN A 46 1.61 1.18 17.58
C GLN A 46 0.13 1.57 17.74
N CYS A 47 -0.62 1.48 16.64
CA CYS A 47 -2.03 1.88 16.56
C CYS A 47 -2.77 1.04 15.51
N ASP A 48 -4.02 0.68 15.81
CA ASP A 48 -4.92 0.08 14.82
C ASP A 48 -5.43 1.18 13.88
N VAL A 49 -5.28 1.02 12.57
CA VAL A 49 -5.75 1.98 11.57
C VAL A 49 -7.26 2.23 11.62
N ARG A 50 -8.03 1.37 12.28
CA ARG A 50 -9.48 1.51 12.51
C ARG A 50 -9.81 2.33 13.75
N ASP A 51 -8.84 2.59 14.60
CA ASP A 51 -9.03 3.42 15.79
C ASP A 51 -8.81 4.90 15.48
N TYR A 52 -9.76 5.47 14.77
CA TYR A 52 -9.69 6.83 14.22
C TYR A 52 -9.44 7.92 15.28
N LYS A 53 -9.80 7.65 16.53
CA LYS A 53 -9.66 8.63 17.63
C LYS A 53 -8.24 8.69 18.19
N HIS A 54 -7.48 7.62 18.05
CA HIS A 54 -6.14 7.51 18.61
C HIS A 54 -5.05 7.47 17.52
N LEU A 55 -5.41 7.82 16.28
CA LEU A 55 -4.41 8.01 15.23
C LEU A 55 -3.45 9.13 15.64
N PRO A 56 -2.13 8.96 15.40
CA PRO A 56 -1.14 9.97 15.77
C PRO A 56 -1.33 11.28 14.99
N ASP A 57 -1.01 12.40 15.62
CA ASP A 57 -0.96 13.70 14.94
C ASP A 57 0.34 13.79 14.13
N ILE A 58 0.23 13.72 12.79
CA ILE A 58 1.37 13.72 11.87
C ILE A 58 1.08 14.73 10.77
N SER A 59 1.98 15.70 10.60
CA SER A 59 1.91 16.72 9.55
C SER A 59 2.98 16.53 8.48
N ASP A 60 2.84 17.26 7.40
CA ASP A 60 3.85 17.41 6.33
C ASP A 60 4.28 16.09 5.68
N ILE A 61 3.31 15.21 5.47
CA ILE A 61 3.52 13.95 4.74
C ILE A 61 3.64 14.25 3.25
N GLU A 62 4.74 13.79 2.66
CA GLU A 62 4.98 13.93 1.23
C GLU A 62 4.59 12.68 0.44
N VAL A 63 4.70 11.49 1.06
CA VAL A 63 4.28 10.21 0.46
C VAL A 63 3.44 9.43 1.46
N LEU A 64 2.27 8.97 1.02
CA LEU A 64 1.41 8.08 1.79
C LEU A 64 1.31 6.71 1.13
N ILE A 65 1.60 5.64 1.87
CA ILE A 65 1.44 4.26 1.41
C ILE A 65 0.45 3.53 2.30
N ASN A 66 -0.72 3.28 1.78
CA ASN A 66 -1.76 2.51 2.44
C ASN A 66 -1.55 1.02 2.16
N ASN A 67 -0.91 0.32 3.10
CA ASN A 67 -0.61 -1.09 2.98
C ASN A 67 -1.33 -1.95 4.03
N ALA A 68 -1.68 -1.41 5.20
CA ALA A 68 -2.39 -2.17 6.23
C ALA A 68 -3.61 -2.88 5.66
N GLY A 69 -3.70 -4.18 5.88
CA GLY A 69 -4.77 -4.99 5.35
C GLY A 69 -4.90 -6.33 6.07
N THR A 70 -6.04 -6.95 5.87
CA THR A 70 -6.39 -8.28 6.39
C THR A 70 -7.03 -9.11 5.28
N GLN A 71 -7.12 -10.41 5.54
CA GLN A 71 -7.90 -11.35 4.75
C GLN A 71 -8.71 -12.21 5.74
N ASN A 72 -9.73 -11.60 6.32
CA ASN A 72 -10.61 -12.19 7.32
C ASN A 72 -11.98 -11.48 7.34
N GLU A 73 -12.79 -11.69 8.38
CA GLU A 73 -14.11 -11.07 8.53
C GLU A 73 -14.11 -9.53 8.72
N GLN A 74 -12.95 -8.89 8.74
CA GLN A 74 -12.81 -7.44 8.95
C GLN A 74 -12.27 -6.72 7.70
N ASP A 75 -12.36 -7.35 6.55
CA ASP A 75 -11.72 -6.87 5.32
C ASP A 75 -12.27 -5.52 4.86
N ILE A 76 -13.57 -5.31 4.90
CA ILE A 76 -14.18 -4.03 4.52
C ILE A 76 -13.73 -2.90 5.47
N ASP A 77 -13.70 -3.14 6.77
CA ASP A 77 -13.36 -2.11 7.75
C ASP A 77 -11.88 -1.76 7.71
N THR A 78 -11.00 -2.76 7.54
CA THR A 78 -9.55 -2.55 7.52
C THR A 78 -9.06 -2.13 6.14
N ASN A 79 -9.38 -2.90 5.09
CA ASN A 79 -8.78 -2.72 3.78
C ASN A 79 -9.34 -1.52 3.02
N LEU A 80 -10.60 -1.10 3.34
CA LEU A 80 -11.26 -0.03 2.61
C LEU A 80 -11.60 1.16 3.49
N LYS A 81 -12.40 1.00 4.55
CA LYS A 81 -12.84 2.15 5.36
C LYS A 81 -11.68 2.83 6.09
N ALA A 82 -10.77 2.04 6.69
CA ALA A 82 -9.60 2.62 7.35
C ALA A 82 -8.64 3.27 6.34
N LEU A 83 -8.42 2.64 5.18
CA LEU A 83 -7.62 3.23 4.09
C LEU A 83 -8.19 4.59 3.65
N ILE A 84 -9.51 4.68 3.45
CA ILE A 84 -10.18 5.96 3.13
C ILE A 84 -9.89 6.98 4.24
N HIS A 85 -10.13 6.62 5.50
CA HIS A 85 -9.95 7.53 6.63
C HIS A 85 -8.50 8.02 6.74
N ILE A 86 -7.51 7.14 6.64
CA ILE A 86 -6.08 7.48 6.65
C ILE A 86 -5.74 8.44 5.49
N THR A 87 -6.26 8.17 4.30
CA THR A 87 -6.02 9.04 3.14
C THR A 87 -6.64 10.42 3.30
N GLU A 88 -7.86 10.50 3.82
CA GLU A 88 -8.51 11.80 4.09
C GLU A 88 -7.80 12.59 5.19
N THR A 89 -7.24 11.89 6.19
CA THR A 89 -6.55 12.53 7.32
C THR A 89 -5.16 13.04 6.94
N TYR A 90 -4.37 12.25 6.21
CA TYR A 90 -2.95 12.55 5.99
C TYR A 90 -2.57 12.80 4.54
N GLY A 91 -3.38 12.34 3.58
CA GLY A 91 -3.01 12.32 2.16
C GLY A 91 -3.57 13.49 1.34
N ILE A 92 -4.72 14.05 1.71
CA ILE A 92 -5.36 15.13 0.93
C ILE A 92 -4.89 16.48 1.42
N GLN A 93 -3.67 16.85 1.07
CA GLN A 93 -3.07 18.13 1.49
C GLN A 93 -1.98 18.57 0.47
N GLU A 94 -1.60 19.86 0.50
CA GLU A 94 -0.80 20.50 -0.55
C GLU A 94 0.65 20.01 -0.67
N HIS A 95 1.21 19.45 0.41
CA HIS A 95 2.58 18.92 0.41
C HIS A 95 2.68 17.49 -0.11
N ILE A 96 1.55 16.85 -0.37
CA ILE A 96 1.57 15.48 -0.88
C ILE A 96 2.21 15.43 -2.27
N HIS A 97 3.11 14.49 -2.45
CA HIS A 97 3.76 14.19 -3.71
C HIS A 97 3.15 12.94 -4.36
N SER A 98 2.92 11.90 -3.57
CA SER A 98 2.34 10.66 -4.09
C SER A 98 1.56 9.89 -3.04
N ILE A 99 0.48 9.24 -3.47
CA ILE A 99 -0.28 8.27 -2.67
C ILE A 99 -0.25 6.93 -3.39
N LEU A 100 0.09 5.86 -2.66
CA LEU A 100 0.05 4.49 -3.15
C LEU A 100 -0.88 3.65 -2.26
N ASN A 101 -1.83 2.99 -2.89
CA ASN A 101 -2.72 2.05 -2.23
C ASN A 101 -2.30 0.62 -2.60
N ILE A 102 -2.09 -0.25 -1.62
CA ILE A 102 -1.83 -1.67 -1.89
C ILE A 102 -3.17 -2.39 -2.09
N GLY A 103 -3.44 -2.66 -3.35
CA GLY A 103 -4.59 -3.42 -3.80
C GLY A 103 -4.38 -4.93 -3.72
N SER A 104 -4.86 -5.65 -4.72
CA SER A 104 -4.67 -7.10 -4.89
C SER A 104 -5.09 -7.53 -6.30
N ALA A 105 -4.48 -8.57 -6.84
CA ALA A 105 -4.98 -9.26 -8.03
C ALA A 105 -6.43 -9.73 -7.89
N SER A 106 -6.86 -10.05 -6.67
CA SER A 106 -8.24 -10.44 -6.36
C SER A 106 -9.27 -9.36 -6.70
N ALA A 107 -8.88 -8.09 -6.70
CA ALA A 107 -9.74 -6.99 -7.13
C ALA A 107 -10.06 -7.03 -8.64
N HIS A 108 -9.21 -7.66 -9.43
CA HIS A 108 -9.35 -7.80 -10.88
C HIS A 108 -9.99 -9.12 -11.29
N THR A 109 -9.70 -10.18 -10.55
CA THR A 109 -10.12 -11.55 -10.90
C THR A 109 -11.39 -12.00 -10.17
N GLY A 110 -11.69 -11.42 -9.00
CA GLY A 110 -12.74 -11.90 -8.11
C GLY A 110 -12.42 -13.23 -7.42
N ALA A 111 -11.19 -13.73 -7.57
CA ALA A 111 -10.74 -14.97 -6.93
C ALA A 111 -10.30 -14.67 -5.50
N GLU A 112 -10.92 -15.23 -4.52
CA GLU A 112 -10.68 -15.14 -3.08
C GLU A 112 -11.99 -14.92 -2.30
N PHE A 113 -11.92 -14.60 -1.01
CA PHE A 113 -13.09 -14.38 -0.17
C PHE A 113 -13.90 -13.15 -0.61
N PRO A 114 -15.25 -13.22 -0.59
CA PRO A 114 -16.13 -12.18 -1.15
C PRO A 114 -15.87 -10.77 -0.59
N GLU A 115 -15.73 -10.64 0.74
CA GLU A 115 -15.47 -9.32 1.37
C GLU A 115 -14.08 -8.80 1.05
N TYR A 116 -13.10 -9.69 0.95
CA TYR A 116 -11.75 -9.32 0.54
C TYR A 116 -11.76 -8.75 -0.88
N CYS A 117 -12.33 -9.47 -1.84
CA CYS A 117 -12.46 -9.00 -3.23
C CYS A 117 -13.20 -7.67 -3.30
N ALA A 118 -14.33 -7.54 -2.58
CA ALA A 118 -15.11 -6.31 -2.55
C ALA A 118 -14.32 -5.15 -1.95
N SER A 119 -13.57 -5.38 -0.86
CA SER A 119 -12.73 -4.36 -0.23
C SER A 119 -11.64 -3.88 -1.17
N LYS A 120 -10.94 -4.80 -1.84
CA LYS A 120 -9.85 -4.48 -2.77
C LYS A 120 -10.37 -3.87 -4.07
N GLY A 121 -11.54 -4.28 -4.56
CA GLY A 121 -12.24 -3.61 -5.68
C GLY A 121 -12.62 -2.16 -5.33
N GLY A 122 -13.07 -1.91 -4.10
CA GLY A 122 -13.32 -0.58 -3.58
C GLY A 122 -12.06 0.31 -3.56
N VAL A 123 -10.90 -0.26 -3.21
CA VAL A 123 -9.60 0.43 -3.26
C VAL A 123 -9.27 0.92 -4.66
N LEU A 124 -9.51 0.11 -5.72
CA LEU A 124 -9.25 0.51 -7.10
C LEU A 124 -10.11 1.73 -7.51
N ALA A 125 -11.39 1.71 -7.15
CA ALA A 125 -12.29 2.82 -7.43
C ALA A 125 -11.90 4.08 -6.65
N TYR A 126 -11.54 3.94 -5.38
CA TYR A 126 -11.12 5.04 -4.52
C TYR A 126 -9.80 5.66 -4.99
N THR A 127 -8.84 4.86 -5.45
CA THR A 127 -7.58 5.34 -6.05
C THR A 127 -7.82 6.35 -7.16
N LYS A 128 -8.75 6.07 -8.06
CA LYS A 128 -9.12 6.99 -9.17
C LYS A 128 -9.75 8.29 -8.64
N ASN A 129 -10.60 8.19 -7.63
CA ASN A 129 -11.21 9.37 -6.98
C ASN A 129 -10.13 10.26 -6.36
N VAL A 130 -9.19 9.67 -5.61
CA VAL A 130 -8.09 10.41 -4.97
C VAL A 130 -7.21 11.07 -6.03
N ALA A 131 -6.83 10.35 -7.09
CA ALA A 131 -5.99 10.88 -8.17
C ALA A 131 -6.56 12.18 -8.77
N MET A 132 -7.88 12.23 -9.01
CA MET A 132 -8.55 13.44 -9.51
C MET A 132 -8.48 14.59 -8.49
N ARG A 133 -8.60 14.30 -7.21
CA ARG A 133 -8.66 15.32 -6.14
C ARG A 133 -7.30 15.93 -5.83
N ILE A 134 -6.22 15.15 -5.90
CA ILE A 134 -4.85 15.64 -5.61
C ILE A 134 -4.11 16.15 -6.85
N ALA A 135 -4.67 16.00 -8.05
CA ALA A 135 -4.09 16.52 -9.29
C ALA A 135 -3.78 18.02 -9.22
N LYS A 136 -4.60 18.79 -8.50
CA LYS A 136 -4.37 20.22 -8.26
C LYS A 136 -3.07 20.53 -7.51
N TYR A 137 -2.50 19.56 -6.80
CA TYR A 137 -1.22 19.67 -6.09
C TYR A 137 -0.05 19.16 -6.94
N GLY A 138 -0.28 18.69 -8.18
CA GLY A 138 0.74 18.04 -9.02
C GLY A 138 1.11 16.63 -8.53
N ALA A 139 0.30 16.04 -7.67
CA ALA A 139 0.56 14.75 -7.04
C ALA A 139 -0.06 13.58 -7.81
N THR A 140 0.50 12.38 -7.61
CA THR A 140 0.01 11.13 -8.19
C THR A 140 -0.67 10.24 -7.15
N CYS A 141 -1.70 9.47 -7.57
CA CYS A 141 -2.27 8.39 -6.77
C CYS A 141 -2.48 7.16 -7.64
N ASN A 142 -1.88 6.05 -7.24
CA ASN A 142 -2.02 4.78 -7.95
C ASN A 142 -2.32 3.63 -6.98
N SER A 143 -2.79 2.51 -7.50
CA SER A 143 -2.86 1.24 -6.79
C SER A 143 -1.79 0.30 -7.33
N LEU A 144 -1.11 -0.39 -6.44
CA LEU A 144 -0.23 -1.52 -6.73
C LEU A 144 -0.95 -2.77 -6.26
N ASP A 145 -1.22 -3.68 -7.21
CA ASP A 145 -2.10 -4.81 -7.00
C ASP A 145 -1.33 -6.13 -7.14
N PRO A 146 -0.67 -6.60 -6.06
CA PRO A 146 0.10 -7.83 -6.10
C PRO A 146 -0.79 -9.05 -6.32
N GLY A 147 -0.25 -10.06 -7.03
CA GLY A 147 -0.69 -11.43 -6.97
C GLY A 147 -0.29 -12.10 -5.67
N GLY A 148 -0.20 -13.43 -5.64
CA GLY A 148 0.25 -14.12 -4.46
C GLY A 148 1.69 -13.78 -4.06
N VAL A 149 1.90 -13.55 -2.78
CA VAL A 149 3.21 -13.31 -2.19
C VAL A 149 3.53 -14.45 -1.23
N LEU A 150 4.55 -15.25 -1.59
CA LEU A 150 5.12 -16.38 -0.83
C LEU A 150 4.22 -17.58 -0.51
N THR A 151 4.32 -18.60 -1.37
CA THR A 151 4.15 -20.00 -0.97
C THR A 151 5.17 -20.89 -1.72
N PRO A 152 5.52 -22.08 -1.21
CA PRO A 152 6.60 -22.91 -1.77
C PRO A 152 6.37 -23.52 -3.16
N LEU A 153 5.20 -23.33 -3.76
CA LEU A 153 4.77 -24.06 -4.95
C LEU A 153 4.77 -23.24 -6.27
N ARG A 154 4.98 -21.93 -6.20
CA ARG A 154 5.05 -21.04 -7.38
C ARG A 154 6.09 -19.95 -7.13
N LYS A 155 6.66 -19.36 -8.19
CA LYS A 155 7.46 -18.14 -8.05
C LYS A 155 6.50 -16.97 -7.80
N TRP A 156 6.29 -16.72 -6.52
CA TRP A 156 5.54 -15.56 -6.05
C TRP A 156 6.51 -14.38 -5.89
N ALA A 157 6.01 -13.16 -6.04
CA ALA A 157 6.82 -12.00 -5.75
C ALA A 157 7.30 -12.03 -4.30
N THR A 158 8.52 -11.61 -4.04
CA THR A 158 8.98 -11.35 -2.68
C THR A 158 8.43 -10.00 -2.20
N PRO A 159 8.34 -9.77 -0.89
CA PRO A 159 8.00 -8.45 -0.36
C PRO A 159 8.91 -7.34 -0.89
N GLU A 160 10.19 -7.64 -1.12
CA GLU A 160 11.19 -6.71 -1.63
C GLU A 160 10.92 -6.33 -3.10
N GLU A 161 10.52 -7.28 -3.95
CA GLU A 161 10.10 -6.99 -5.33
C GLU A 161 8.89 -6.06 -5.37
N ILE A 162 7.94 -6.23 -4.45
CA ILE A 162 6.79 -5.31 -4.33
C ILE A 162 7.24 -3.95 -3.79
N ALA A 163 8.24 -3.91 -2.91
CA ALA A 163 8.79 -2.65 -2.40
C ALA A 163 9.49 -1.83 -3.49
N GLU A 164 10.18 -2.46 -4.44
CA GLU A 164 10.75 -1.79 -5.61
C GLU A 164 9.68 -1.13 -6.49
N TRP A 165 8.57 -1.82 -6.75
CA TRP A 165 7.42 -1.26 -7.46
C TRP A 165 6.79 -0.09 -6.71
N ALA A 166 6.64 -0.22 -5.40
CA ALA A 166 6.10 0.86 -4.56
C ALA A 166 7.00 2.10 -4.62
N TYR A 167 8.31 1.92 -4.55
CA TYR A 167 9.28 3.00 -4.67
C TYR A 167 9.22 3.65 -6.06
N PHE A 168 9.22 2.86 -7.13
CA PHE A 168 9.09 3.37 -8.49
C PHE A 168 7.83 4.23 -8.65
N LEU A 169 6.68 3.74 -8.21
CA LEU A 169 5.40 4.42 -8.39
C LEU A 169 5.27 5.71 -7.60
N THR A 170 5.99 5.84 -6.48
CA THR A 170 5.89 7.00 -5.60
C THR A 170 7.03 7.98 -5.73
N MET A 171 8.21 7.54 -6.15
CA MET A 171 9.43 8.35 -6.16
C MET A 171 9.97 8.66 -7.55
N VAL A 172 9.80 7.75 -8.50
CA VAL A 172 10.34 7.87 -9.86
C VAL A 172 9.27 8.28 -10.87
N ASN A 173 8.07 7.73 -10.70
CA ASN A 173 6.93 8.05 -11.56
C ASN A 173 6.42 9.49 -11.32
N THR A 174 6.29 10.24 -12.42
CA THR A 174 5.80 11.63 -12.38
C THR A 174 4.53 11.84 -13.23
N PHE A 175 4.11 10.85 -14.02
CA PHE A 175 3.05 11.01 -15.00
C PHE A 175 1.88 10.02 -14.85
N CYS A 176 2.16 8.78 -14.44
CA CYS A 176 1.13 7.77 -14.22
C CYS A 176 0.34 8.09 -12.95
N THR A 177 -0.96 8.31 -13.09
CA THR A 177 -1.88 8.56 -11.96
C THR A 177 -3.26 7.98 -12.24
N GLY A 178 -3.99 7.58 -11.19
CA GLY A 178 -5.31 6.96 -11.29
C GLY A 178 -5.27 5.53 -11.84
N GLN A 179 -4.10 4.91 -11.91
CA GLN A 179 -3.93 3.57 -12.47
C GLN A 179 -3.91 2.49 -11.38
N CYS A 180 -4.37 1.30 -11.78
CA CYS A 180 -4.36 0.09 -10.96
C CYS A 180 -3.38 -0.87 -11.61
N ILE A 181 -2.21 -1.05 -10.99
CA ILE A 181 -1.06 -1.72 -11.61
C ILE A 181 -0.96 -3.13 -11.05
N LEU A 182 -1.35 -4.09 -11.88
CA LEU A 182 -1.34 -5.50 -11.56
C LEU A 182 0.09 -6.05 -11.67
N VAL A 183 0.60 -6.60 -10.57
CA VAL A 183 1.94 -7.22 -10.49
C VAL A 183 1.78 -8.63 -9.89
N ASP A 184 1.40 -9.57 -10.74
CA ASP A 184 0.97 -10.92 -10.34
C ASP A 184 1.77 -12.05 -10.99
N GLY A 185 2.87 -11.73 -11.68
CA GLY A 185 3.68 -12.74 -12.37
C GLY A 185 2.93 -13.46 -13.50
N GLY A 186 1.85 -12.89 -14.02
CA GLY A 186 1.02 -13.48 -15.07
C GLY A 186 -0.06 -14.45 -14.54
N GLU A 187 -0.29 -14.51 -13.24
CA GLU A 187 -1.28 -15.40 -12.62
C GLU A 187 -2.69 -15.17 -13.18
N SER A 188 -3.09 -13.93 -13.38
CA SER A 188 -4.43 -13.55 -13.84
C SER A 188 -4.72 -13.92 -15.30
N ILE A 189 -3.69 -14.14 -16.12
CA ILE A 189 -3.82 -14.40 -17.56
C ILE A 189 -3.54 -15.83 -17.95
N ASN A 190 -3.01 -16.67 -17.05
CA ASN A 190 -2.66 -18.04 -17.39
C ASN A 190 -2.66 -18.99 -16.19
N TYR A 191 -3.67 -19.82 -16.11
CA TYR A 191 -3.79 -20.86 -15.09
C TYR A 191 -2.66 -21.91 -15.08
N ASN A 192 -1.93 -22.07 -16.16
CA ASN A 192 -0.91 -23.10 -16.34
C ASN A 192 0.50 -22.52 -16.48
N PHE A 193 0.70 -21.26 -16.06
CA PHE A 193 1.99 -20.65 -16.17
C PHE A 193 2.95 -21.26 -15.13
N VAL A 194 3.86 -22.11 -15.61
CA VAL A 194 4.93 -22.70 -14.78
C VAL A 194 6.22 -21.97 -15.15
N TRP A 195 6.72 -21.16 -14.23
CA TRP A 195 8.06 -20.60 -14.36
C TRP A 195 9.05 -21.76 -14.31
N LYS A 196 9.91 -21.85 -15.30
CA LYS A 196 11.05 -22.77 -15.25
C LYS A 196 12.10 -22.13 -14.35
N ASP A 197 12.62 -22.92 -13.40
CA ASP A 197 13.75 -22.54 -12.54
C ASP A 197 14.99 -22.15 -13.36
#